data_c9ad29df3824b87ba88e698633ce344f
#
_entry.id   c9ad29df3824b87ba88e698633ce344f
#
_cell.length_a   1.000
_cell.length_b   1.000
_cell.length_c   1.000
_cell.angle_alpha   90.00
_cell.angle_beta   90.00
_cell.angle_gamma   90.00
#
_symmetry.space_group_name_H-M   'P 1'
#
loop_
_entity.id
_entity.type
_entity.pdbx_description
1 polymer ?
#
loop_
_entity_poly.entity_id
_entity_poly.type
_entity_poly.pdbx_seq_one_letter_code
_entity_poly.pdbx_strand_id
1 'polypeptide(L)'
;LAIAALRQLAQAGGPDALNAVAQTRVDDIEARYRTLREQDPRRDPVEALAEALSADGYAASTVPAAVGQQICQHNCPVAEVAKAFPQMCEAETRRCAELLGARGQRLATIAHGDGVCTTHVPIDVDLIRRRNPLPPQSTDGKL
;
A
#
# COMPACT_ATOMS: atom_id res chain seq x y z
N LEU A 1 2.23 -19.67 18.02
CA LEU A 1 0.99 -19.37 18.74
C LEU A 1 -0.03 -18.68 17.80
N ALA A 2 0.32 -17.58 17.15
CA ALA A 2 -0.60 -16.80 16.29
C ALA A 2 -1.25 -17.64 15.17
N ILE A 3 -0.47 -18.43 14.44
CA ILE A 3 -0.99 -19.30 13.37
C ILE A 3 -1.99 -20.33 13.92
N ALA A 4 -1.71 -20.91 15.08
CA ALA A 4 -2.61 -21.88 15.71
C ALA A 4 -3.94 -21.22 16.13
N ALA A 5 -3.87 -20.02 16.71
CA ALA A 5 -5.05 -19.25 17.09
C ALA A 5 -5.90 -18.86 15.87
N LEU A 6 -5.27 -18.43 14.79
CA LEU A 6 -5.97 -18.08 13.56
C LEU A 6 -6.60 -19.31 12.88
N ARG A 7 -5.97 -20.47 12.95
CA ARG A 7 -6.58 -21.73 12.49
C ARG A 7 -7.84 -22.08 13.28
N GLN A 8 -7.80 -21.93 14.61
CA GLN A 8 -8.98 -22.16 15.44
C GLN A 8 -10.08 -21.14 15.12
N LEU A 9 -9.71 -19.87 14.93
CA LEU A 9 -10.65 -18.84 14.53
C LEU A 9 -11.31 -19.16 13.17
N ALA A 10 -10.53 -19.62 12.19
CA ALA A 10 -11.02 -20.02 10.88
C ALA A 10 -11.99 -21.20 10.97
N GLN A 11 -11.71 -22.17 11.85
CA GLN A 11 -12.60 -23.32 12.06
C GLN A 11 -13.91 -22.93 12.73
N ALA A 12 -13.86 -21.97 13.67
CA ALA A 12 -15.05 -21.52 14.40
C ALA A 12 -15.90 -20.53 13.63
N GLY A 13 -15.29 -19.60 12.91
CA GLY A 13 -15.97 -18.47 12.25
C GLY A 13 -15.82 -18.40 10.72
N GLY A 14 -15.17 -19.40 10.12
CA GLY A 14 -14.98 -19.48 8.67
C GLY A 14 -14.04 -18.37 8.12
N PRO A 15 -14.05 -18.19 6.77
CA PRO A 15 -13.21 -17.21 6.09
C PRO A 15 -13.47 -15.77 6.56
N ASP A 16 -14.69 -15.44 6.92
CA ASP A 16 -15.08 -14.08 7.33
C ASP A 16 -14.39 -13.65 8.63
N ALA A 17 -14.15 -14.58 9.55
CA ALA A 17 -13.42 -14.31 10.77
C ALA A 17 -11.96 -13.92 10.50
N LEU A 18 -11.30 -14.58 9.54
CA LEU A 18 -9.94 -14.22 9.12
C LEU A 18 -9.90 -12.89 8.37
N ASN A 19 -10.88 -12.64 7.52
CA ASN A 19 -11.01 -11.35 6.82
C ASN A 19 -11.20 -10.20 7.82
N ALA A 20 -11.95 -10.40 8.89
CA ALA A 20 -12.13 -9.40 9.94
C ALA A 20 -10.80 -9.09 10.66
N VAL A 21 -9.97 -10.08 10.95
CA VAL A 21 -8.63 -9.87 11.53
C VAL A 21 -7.73 -9.09 10.56
N ALA A 22 -7.72 -9.48 9.29
CA ALA A 22 -6.95 -8.79 8.26
C ALA A 22 -7.42 -7.33 8.13
N GLN A 23 -8.73 -7.08 8.17
CA GLN A 23 -9.30 -5.75 8.10
C GLN A 23 -8.89 -4.89 9.29
N THR A 24 -8.96 -5.39 10.51
CA THR A 24 -8.52 -4.66 11.71
C THR A 24 -7.07 -4.19 11.59
N ARG A 25 -6.17 -5.03 11.08
CA ARG A 25 -4.78 -4.63 10.86
C ARG A 25 -4.63 -3.47 9.88
N VAL A 26 -5.31 -3.54 8.75
CA VAL A 26 -5.20 -2.48 7.72
C VAL A 26 -5.89 -1.20 8.15
N ASP A 27 -6.90 -1.26 9.01
CA ASP A 27 -7.54 -0.09 9.60
C ASP A 27 -6.57 0.68 10.51
N ASP A 28 -5.70 0.00 11.26
CA ASP A 28 -4.65 0.63 12.05
C ASP A 28 -3.62 1.36 11.19
N ILE A 29 -3.21 0.77 10.08
CA ILE A 29 -2.30 1.40 9.09
C ILE A 29 -2.98 2.64 8.47
N GLU A 30 -4.24 2.51 8.07
CA GLU A 30 -5.03 3.63 7.53
C GLU A 30 -5.14 4.77 8.54
N ALA A 31 -5.44 4.50 9.80
CA ALA A 31 -5.58 5.53 10.83
C ALA A 31 -4.28 6.33 10.99
N ARG A 32 -3.12 5.67 11.00
CA ARG A 32 -1.81 6.33 11.04
C ARG A 32 -1.56 7.17 9.78
N TYR A 33 -1.83 6.62 8.61
CA TYR A 33 -1.69 7.33 7.34
C TYR A 33 -2.53 8.61 7.31
N ARG A 34 -3.80 8.53 7.71
CA ARG A 34 -4.70 9.69 7.76
C ARG A 34 -4.19 10.75 8.72
N THR A 35 -3.74 10.37 9.90
CA THR A 35 -3.15 11.30 10.88
C THR A 35 -1.94 12.04 10.29
N LEU A 36 -1.03 11.34 9.62
CA LEU A 36 0.13 11.97 8.97
C LEU A 36 -0.27 12.96 7.87
N ARG A 37 -1.29 12.61 7.09
CA ARG A 37 -1.82 13.47 6.02
C ARG A 37 -2.58 14.69 6.54
N GLU A 38 -3.24 14.58 7.69
CA GLU A 38 -3.92 15.69 8.36
C GLU A 38 -2.90 16.66 8.98
N GLN A 39 -1.81 16.15 9.56
CA GLN A 39 -0.74 16.96 10.13
C GLN A 39 0.02 17.75 9.07
N ASP A 40 0.24 17.18 7.91
CA ASP A 40 0.87 17.83 6.76
C ASP A 40 0.19 17.42 5.43
N PRO A 41 -0.80 18.21 4.97
CA PRO A 41 -1.50 17.94 3.72
C PRO A 41 -0.62 17.98 2.45
N ARG A 42 0.58 18.61 2.53
CA ARG A 42 1.53 18.69 1.40
C ARG A 42 2.49 17.51 1.35
N ARG A 43 2.57 16.74 2.41
CA ARG A 43 3.43 15.57 2.46
C ARG A 43 3.09 14.62 1.31
N ASP A 44 4.10 14.04 0.68
CA ASP A 44 3.89 13.03 -0.37
C ASP A 44 3.09 11.84 0.18
N PRO A 45 1.99 11.43 -0.48
CA PRO A 45 1.15 10.33 0.00
C PRO A 45 1.90 9.00 0.11
N VAL A 46 2.84 8.73 -0.80
CA VAL A 46 3.61 7.49 -0.81
C VAL A 46 4.58 7.46 0.38
N GLU A 47 5.22 8.58 0.68
CA GLU A 47 6.08 8.72 1.87
C GLU A 47 5.27 8.60 3.17
N ALA A 48 4.10 9.21 3.24
CA ALA A 48 3.21 9.10 4.40
C ALA A 48 2.78 7.65 4.64
N LEU A 49 2.48 6.91 3.57
CA LEU A 49 2.13 5.49 3.68
C LEU A 49 3.33 4.63 4.11
N ALA A 50 4.51 4.89 3.58
CA ALA A 50 5.74 4.19 4.00
C ALA A 50 6.04 4.41 5.49
N GLU A 51 5.82 5.62 6.01
CA GLU A 51 5.98 5.89 7.45
C GLU A 51 4.91 5.19 8.29
N ALA A 52 3.65 5.20 7.87
CA ALA A 52 2.59 4.47 8.56
C ALA A 52 2.88 2.96 8.62
N LEU A 53 3.36 2.37 7.54
CA LEU A 53 3.80 0.97 7.49
C LEU A 53 5.00 0.72 8.40
N SER A 54 5.99 1.63 8.41
CA SER A 54 7.18 1.50 9.27
C SER A 54 6.83 1.53 10.75
N ALA A 55 5.85 2.35 11.15
CA ALA A 55 5.33 2.37 12.52
C ALA A 55 4.68 1.04 12.92
N ASP A 56 4.22 0.25 11.96
CA ASP A 56 3.64 -1.08 12.17
C ASP A 56 4.66 -2.23 11.99
N GLY A 57 5.94 -1.91 11.88
CA GLY A 57 7.05 -2.87 11.88
C GLY A 57 7.51 -3.34 10.50
N TYR A 58 7.04 -2.73 9.40
CA TYR A 58 7.41 -3.15 8.05
C TYR A 58 8.77 -2.64 7.56
N ALA A 59 9.41 -1.72 8.27
CA ALA A 59 10.64 -1.07 7.85
C ALA A 59 10.56 -0.59 6.39
N ALA A 60 9.52 0.17 6.08
CA ALA A 60 9.23 0.60 4.73
C ALA A 60 10.02 1.84 4.34
N SER A 61 10.42 1.90 3.08
CA SER A 61 11.07 3.05 2.46
C SER A 61 10.49 3.29 1.06
N THR A 62 10.72 4.48 0.53
CA THR A 62 10.34 4.82 -0.85
C THR A 62 11.57 4.95 -1.72
N VAL A 63 11.47 4.49 -2.96
CA VAL A 63 12.50 4.66 -3.97
C VAL A 63 11.87 5.15 -5.28
N PRO A 64 12.54 6.04 -6.02
CA PRO A 64 12.09 6.43 -7.36
C PRO A 64 12.06 5.22 -8.29
N ALA A 65 11.10 5.20 -9.20
CA ALA A 65 11.03 4.25 -10.31
C ALA A 65 10.98 5.01 -11.64
N ALA A 66 11.18 4.32 -12.75
CA ALA A 66 11.15 4.93 -14.09
C ALA A 66 9.82 5.65 -14.36
N VAL A 67 8.72 5.09 -13.85
CA VAL A 67 7.38 5.70 -13.91
C VAL A 67 6.74 5.56 -12.54
N GLY A 68 6.88 6.58 -11.68
CA GLY A 68 6.30 6.59 -10.34
C GLY A 68 7.30 6.36 -9.23
N GLN A 69 6.86 5.71 -8.17
CA GLN A 69 7.63 5.38 -6.98
C GLN A 69 7.42 3.91 -6.62
N GLN A 70 8.31 3.36 -5.81
CA GLN A 70 8.12 2.06 -5.19
C GLN A 70 8.16 2.20 -3.67
N ILE A 71 7.28 1.49 -2.99
CA ILE A 71 7.38 1.25 -1.56
C ILE A 71 8.06 -0.09 -1.37
N CYS A 72 9.20 -0.09 -0.68
CA CYS A 72 9.95 -1.27 -0.34
C CYS A 72 9.79 -1.55 1.16
N GLN A 73 9.21 -2.69 1.52
CA GLN A 73 9.07 -3.15 2.89
C GLN A 73 10.15 -4.19 3.17
N HIS A 74 11.15 -3.82 3.96
CA HIS A 74 12.33 -4.66 4.26
C HIS A 74 12.07 -5.68 5.37
N ASN A 75 10.96 -5.58 6.05
CA ASN A 75 10.48 -6.54 7.04
C ASN A 75 8.98 -6.75 6.86
N CYS A 76 8.50 -7.94 7.14
CA CYS A 76 7.08 -8.24 7.21
C CYS A 76 6.77 -8.85 8.58
N PRO A 77 6.15 -8.08 9.49
CA PRO A 77 5.86 -8.56 10.85
C PRO A 77 4.88 -9.73 10.89
N VAL A 78 4.20 -10.01 9.79
CA VAL A 78 3.23 -11.10 9.64
C VAL A 78 3.64 -12.14 8.59
N ALA A 79 4.89 -12.19 8.18
CA ALA A 79 5.34 -13.06 7.09
C ALA A 79 4.91 -14.53 7.26
N GLU A 80 5.12 -15.12 8.42
CA GLU A 80 4.74 -16.51 8.69
C GLU A 80 3.22 -16.72 8.72
N VAL A 81 2.49 -15.73 9.20
CA VAL A 81 1.02 -15.73 9.18
C VAL A 81 0.52 -15.63 7.74
N ALA A 82 1.10 -14.74 6.96
CA ALA A 82 0.70 -14.49 5.57
C ALA A 82 0.98 -15.68 4.63
N LYS A 83 2.00 -16.50 4.93
CA LYS A 83 2.23 -17.77 4.23
C LYS A 83 1.08 -18.76 4.42
N ALA A 84 0.52 -18.81 5.62
CA ALA A 84 -0.60 -19.69 5.95
C ALA A 84 -1.96 -19.08 5.56
N PHE A 85 -2.06 -17.74 5.56
CA PHE A 85 -3.28 -16.99 5.34
C PHE A 85 -3.01 -15.81 4.37
N PRO A 86 -3.01 -16.06 3.04
CA PRO A 86 -2.68 -15.06 2.03
C PRO A 86 -3.55 -13.80 2.08
N GLN A 87 -4.78 -13.90 2.58
CA GLN A 87 -5.69 -12.78 2.73
C GLN A 87 -5.13 -11.63 3.59
N MET A 88 -4.14 -11.89 4.43
CA MET A 88 -3.44 -10.85 5.20
C MET A 88 -2.67 -9.89 4.28
N CYS A 89 -1.91 -10.44 3.31
CA CYS A 89 -1.21 -9.65 2.30
C CYS A 89 -2.18 -9.00 1.30
N GLU A 90 -3.23 -9.71 0.91
CA GLU A 90 -4.23 -9.22 -0.04
C GLU A 90 -4.98 -8.00 0.51
N ALA A 91 -5.40 -8.05 1.78
CA ALA A 91 -6.07 -6.93 2.45
C ALA A 91 -5.16 -5.69 2.53
N GLU A 92 -3.88 -5.88 2.91
CA GLU A 92 -2.90 -4.80 2.98
C GLU A 92 -2.67 -4.18 1.60
N THR A 93 -2.40 -4.99 0.58
CA THR A 93 -2.15 -4.51 -0.79
C THR A 93 -3.32 -3.71 -1.32
N ARG A 94 -4.54 -4.21 -1.14
CA ARG A 94 -5.76 -3.52 -1.56
C ARG A 94 -5.93 -2.19 -0.83
N ARG A 95 -5.77 -2.15 0.50
CA ARG A 95 -5.93 -0.94 1.28
C ARG A 95 -4.88 0.11 0.93
N CYS A 96 -3.63 -0.27 0.75
CA CYS A 96 -2.57 0.64 0.31
C CYS A 96 -2.91 1.27 -1.06
N ALA A 97 -3.40 0.49 -2.01
CA ALA A 97 -3.84 1.00 -3.30
C ALA A 97 -5.02 1.98 -3.19
N GLU A 98 -6.01 1.67 -2.35
CA GLU A 98 -7.15 2.55 -2.09
C GLU A 98 -6.71 3.89 -1.48
N LEU A 99 -5.83 3.87 -0.49
CA LEU A 99 -5.33 5.08 0.19
C LEU A 99 -4.55 6.00 -0.75
N LEU A 100 -3.81 5.44 -1.69
CA LEU A 100 -3.05 6.20 -2.67
C LEU A 100 -3.89 6.66 -3.87
N GLY A 101 -5.12 6.18 -3.98
CA GLY A 101 -5.97 6.47 -5.14
C GLY A 101 -5.35 5.98 -6.46
N ALA A 102 -4.44 5.03 -6.38
CA ALA A 102 -3.65 4.54 -7.49
C ALA A 102 -3.77 3.02 -7.60
N ARG A 103 -3.58 2.49 -8.78
CA ARG A 103 -3.46 1.05 -9.02
C ARG A 103 -2.06 0.58 -8.60
N GLY A 104 -1.81 0.53 -7.29
CA GLY A 104 -0.57 -0.05 -6.78
C GLY A 104 -0.46 -1.52 -7.19
N GLN A 105 0.69 -1.91 -7.72
CA GLN A 105 0.98 -3.28 -8.09
C GLN A 105 2.04 -3.86 -7.17
N ARG A 106 1.71 -4.95 -6.49
CA ARG A 106 2.67 -5.73 -5.72
C ARG A 106 3.54 -6.56 -6.67
N LEU A 107 4.85 -6.31 -6.65
CA LEU A 107 5.81 -6.99 -7.53
C LEU A 107 6.48 -8.18 -6.86
N ALA A 108 6.72 -8.11 -5.55
CA ALA A 108 7.39 -9.13 -4.76
C ALA A 108 6.82 -9.17 -3.35
N THR A 109 6.90 -10.32 -2.67
CA THR A 109 6.48 -10.44 -1.26
C THR A 109 7.41 -11.32 -0.45
N ILE A 110 7.70 -10.90 0.79
CA ILE A 110 8.47 -11.67 1.75
C ILE A 110 7.77 -13.00 2.09
N ALA A 111 6.44 -12.99 2.16
CA ALA A 111 5.65 -14.19 2.43
C ALA A 111 5.82 -15.28 1.37
N HIS A 112 6.17 -14.93 0.12
CA HIS A 112 6.46 -15.87 -0.97
C HIS A 112 7.95 -16.16 -1.15
N GLY A 113 8.80 -15.70 -0.24
CA GLY A 113 10.23 -16.01 -0.23
C GLY A 113 11.13 -14.93 -0.79
N ASP A 114 10.59 -13.78 -1.22
CA ASP A 114 11.39 -12.64 -1.64
C ASP A 114 12.04 -11.96 -0.43
N GLY A 115 13.17 -11.30 -0.63
CA GLY A 115 13.89 -10.60 0.44
C GLY A 115 13.24 -9.28 0.86
N VAL A 116 12.30 -8.78 0.08
CA VAL A 116 11.62 -7.50 0.26
C VAL A 116 10.24 -7.55 -0.37
N CYS A 117 9.24 -6.92 0.27
CA CYS A 117 7.97 -6.65 -0.37
C CYS A 117 8.09 -5.35 -1.17
N THR A 118 7.76 -5.38 -2.45
CA THR A 118 7.85 -4.23 -3.33
C THR A 118 6.48 -3.94 -3.92
N THR A 119 6.01 -2.71 -3.75
CA THR A 119 4.79 -2.22 -4.37
C THR A 119 5.13 -1.05 -5.28
N HIS A 120 4.82 -1.17 -6.57
CA HIS A 120 4.94 -0.08 -7.52
C HIS A 120 3.72 0.81 -7.47
N VAL A 121 3.94 2.12 -7.35
CA VAL A 121 2.91 3.15 -7.36
C VAL A 121 3.15 4.01 -8.60
N PRO A 122 2.35 3.86 -9.67
CA PRO A 122 2.52 4.61 -10.89
C PRO A 122 2.21 6.11 -10.66
N ILE A 123 2.85 6.97 -11.45
CA ILE A 123 2.47 8.38 -11.51
C ILE A 123 1.07 8.47 -12.13
N ASP A 124 0.16 9.16 -11.44
CA ASP A 124 -1.12 9.52 -12.03
C ASP A 124 -0.92 10.72 -12.98
N VAL A 125 -0.81 10.40 -14.27
CA VAL A 125 -0.61 11.40 -15.33
C VAL A 125 -1.78 12.39 -15.41
N ASP A 126 -2.98 11.94 -15.06
CA ASP A 126 -4.17 12.80 -15.07
C ASP A 126 -4.16 13.82 -13.93
N LEU A 127 -3.63 13.45 -12.76
CA LEU A 127 -3.39 14.38 -11.66
C LEU A 127 -2.33 15.42 -12.02
N ILE A 128 -1.26 15.02 -12.72
CA ILE A 128 -0.23 15.94 -13.21
C ILE A 128 -0.81 16.91 -14.23
N ARG A 129 -1.62 16.41 -15.17
CA ARG A 129 -2.29 17.25 -16.18
C ARG A 129 -3.26 18.25 -15.55
N ARG A 130 -4.00 17.87 -14.52
CA ARG A 130 -4.90 18.78 -13.79
C ARG A 130 -4.17 19.84 -13.00
N ARG A 131 -2.95 19.55 -12.49
CA ARG A 131 -2.12 20.50 -11.73
C ARG A 131 -1.32 21.43 -12.64
N ASN A 132 -1.06 21.02 -13.88
CA ASN A 132 -0.30 21.78 -14.86
C ASN A 132 -0.99 21.68 -16.23
N PRO A 133 -2.11 22.38 -16.44
CA PRO A 133 -2.80 22.37 -17.73
C PRO A 133 -1.82 22.85 -18.81
N LEU A 134 -1.70 22.06 -19.90
CA LEU A 134 -0.93 22.45 -21.07
C LEU A 134 -1.48 23.80 -21.58
N PRO A 135 -0.59 24.74 -21.95
CA PRO A 135 -1.03 25.99 -22.57
C PRO A 135 -1.85 25.67 -23.84
N PRO A 136 -2.89 26.45 -24.14
CA PRO A 136 -3.69 26.24 -25.33
C PRO A 136 -2.75 26.23 -26.56
N GLN A 137 -2.89 25.20 -27.38
CA GLN A 137 -2.16 25.16 -28.63
C GLN A 137 -2.62 26.34 -29.49
N SER A 138 -1.71 27.21 -29.81
CA SER A 138 -1.97 28.29 -30.76
C SER A 138 -2.30 27.69 -32.11
N THR A 139 -3.54 27.80 -32.50
CA THR A 139 -3.99 27.52 -33.87
C THR A 139 -3.65 28.70 -34.77
N ASP A 140 -2.37 28.99 -34.92
CA ASP A 140 -1.87 29.86 -35.98
C ASP A 140 -1.25 29.00 -37.05
N GLY A 141 -2.14 28.40 -37.85
CA GLY A 141 -1.86 27.77 -39.09
C GLY A 141 -2.63 28.48 -40.18
N LYS A 142 -2.21 29.69 -40.53
CA LYS A 142 -2.64 30.36 -41.74
C LYS A 142 -1.64 30.08 -42.85
N LEU A 143 -2.15 29.45 -43.84
CA LEU A 143 -1.88 29.28 -45.25
C LEU A 143 -1.59 27.90 -45.67
#